data_bca312bc53984a2b84a0dcd5cbed073a
#
_entry.id   bca312bc53984a2b84a0dcd5cbed073a
#
_cell.length_a   1.000
_cell.length_b   1.000
_cell.length_c   1.000
_cell.angle_alpha   90.00
_cell.angle_beta   90.00
_cell.angle_gamma   90.00
#
_symmetry.space_group_name_H-M   'P 1'
#
loop_
_entity.id
_entity.type
_entity.pdbx_description
1 polymer ?
#
loop_
_entity_poly.entity_id
_entity_poly.type
_entity_poly.pdbx_seq_one_letter_code
_entity_poly.pdbx_strand_id
1 'polypeptide(L)'
;MAPGINNRVILGMLGVAFVVYTAFVYTSGTAAEHLAPMNDNERAGVQVYQDYNCVACHQFYGLGGYMGPDLTNVISKRGDAYARAFITAGTATMPNLGLAEDEIDAVVAFLAFVDKTGTYPVENYEVQWYGFVAQEDDPQ
;
A
#
# COMPACT_ATOMS: atom_id res chain seq x y z
N MET A 1 52.71 16.32 4.46
CA MET A 1 51.98 15.18 3.88
C MET A 1 51.04 14.66 4.94
N ALA A 2 49.73 14.85 4.76
CA ALA A 2 48.75 14.24 5.66
C ALA A 2 48.85 12.71 5.51
N PRO A 3 48.83 11.93 6.60
CA PRO A 3 48.82 10.46 6.51
C PRO A 3 47.61 10.03 5.73
N GLY A 4 47.82 9.42 4.57
CA GLY A 4 46.73 8.89 3.74
C GLY A 4 45.97 7.84 4.53
N ILE A 5 44.68 8.07 4.74
CA ILE A 5 43.83 7.07 5.34
C ILE A 5 43.90 5.79 4.49
N ASN A 6 44.23 4.68 5.13
CA ASN A 6 44.39 3.41 4.43
C ASN A 6 43.01 2.99 3.85
N ASN A 7 42.96 2.67 2.56
CA ASN A 7 41.73 2.26 1.87
C ASN A 7 41.02 1.08 2.57
N ARG A 8 41.76 0.22 3.26
CA ARG A 8 41.18 -0.87 4.08
C ARG A 8 40.39 -0.37 5.27
N VAL A 9 40.83 0.74 5.89
CA VAL A 9 40.11 1.38 7.01
C VAL A 9 38.83 2.05 6.50
N ILE A 10 38.90 2.75 5.36
CA ILE A 10 37.72 3.36 4.73
C ILE A 10 36.71 2.27 4.40
N LEU A 11 37.13 1.21 3.75
CA LEU A 11 36.23 0.10 3.38
C LEU A 11 35.61 -0.56 4.62
N GLY A 12 36.41 -0.74 5.67
CA GLY A 12 35.89 -1.28 6.94
C GLY A 12 34.84 -0.37 7.58
N MET A 13 35.06 0.95 7.62
CA MET A 13 34.07 1.90 8.15
C MET A 13 32.79 1.91 7.32
N LEU A 14 32.91 1.89 5.99
CA LEU A 14 31.73 1.84 5.10
C LEU A 14 30.94 0.53 5.28
N GLY A 15 31.65 -0.58 5.44
CA GLY A 15 31.01 -1.88 5.71
C GLY A 15 30.24 -1.89 7.03
N VAL A 16 30.85 -1.37 8.10
CA VAL A 16 30.18 -1.23 9.41
C VAL A 16 28.98 -0.30 9.31
N ALA A 17 29.14 0.86 8.68
CA ALA A 17 28.05 1.84 8.50
C ALA A 17 26.88 1.20 7.70
N PHE A 18 27.18 0.43 6.65
CA PHE A 18 26.17 -0.29 5.87
C PHE A 18 25.39 -1.29 6.73
N VAL A 19 26.10 -2.12 7.51
CA VAL A 19 25.47 -3.12 8.38
C VAL A 19 24.59 -2.46 9.43
N VAL A 20 25.08 -1.40 10.08
CA VAL A 20 24.31 -0.64 11.08
C VAL A 20 23.07 0.00 10.45
N TYR A 21 23.22 0.63 9.29
CA TYR A 21 22.09 1.23 8.58
C TYR A 21 21.07 0.18 8.17
N THR A 22 21.51 -0.94 7.64
CA THR A 22 20.64 -2.06 7.26
C THR A 22 19.88 -2.59 8.49
N ALA A 23 20.59 -2.86 9.59
CA ALA A 23 19.94 -3.30 10.83
C ALA A 23 18.93 -2.27 11.33
N PHE A 24 19.26 -0.98 11.29
CA PHE A 24 18.34 0.09 11.68
C PHE A 24 17.08 0.10 10.82
N VAL A 25 17.21 0.07 9.49
CA VAL A 25 16.04 0.05 8.57
C VAL A 25 15.15 -1.16 8.81
N TYR A 26 15.73 -2.35 8.97
CA TYR A 26 14.94 -3.57 9.18
C TYR A 26 14.32 -3.68 10.58
N THR A 27 14.93 -3.07 11.60
CA THR A 27 14.41 -3.12 12.97
C THR A 27 13.48 -1.97 13.32
N SER A 28 13.76 -0.76 12.78
CA SER A 28 12.92 0.42 13.03
C SER A 28 11.63 0.43 12.20
N GLY A 29 11.55 -0.46 11.21
CA GLY A 29 10.39 -0.61 10.36
C GLY A 29 10.15 0.59 9.45
N THR A 30 9.71 0.30 8.23
CA THR A 30 9.10 1.30 7.33
C THR A 30 7.58 1.21 7.37
N ALA A 31 7.04 0.49 8.39
CA ALA A 31 5.60 0.41 8.60
C ALA A 31 5.07 1.83 8.87
N ALA A 32 3.98 2.18 8.25
CA ALA A 32 3.28 3.41 8.55
C ALA A 32 2.95 3.42 10.06
N GLU A 33 3.63 4.25 10.83
CA GLU A 33 3.58 4.28 12.30
C GLU A 33 2.16 4.52 12.85
N HIS A 34 1.22 4.91 11.98
CA HIS A 34 -0.13 5.30 12.32
C HIS A 34 -1.20 4.24 12.00
N LEU A 35 -0.82 3.12 11.37
CA LEU A 35 -1.77 2.06 11.03
C LEU A 35 -1.68 0.92 12.03
N ALA A 36 -2.83 0.58 12.62
CA ALA A 36 -2.95 -0.66 13.37
C ALA A 36 -2.66 -1.87 12.47
N PRO A 37 -2.05 -2.94 12.99
CA PRO A 37 -1.84 -4.15 12.20
C PRO A 37 -3.19 -4.72 11.73
N MET A 38 -3.19 -5.29 10.52
CA MET A 38 -4.38 -5.96 9.97
C MET A 38 -4.91 -7.02 10.93
N ASN A 39 -6.22 -7.04 11.11
CA ASN A 39 -6.92 -8.12 11.80
C ASN A 39 -7.02 -9.37 10.89
N ASP A 40 -7.50 -10.49 11.45
CA ASP A 40 -7.55 -11.76 10.72
C ASP A 40 -8.49 -11.71 9.50
N ASN A 41 -9.60 -10.99 9.58
CA ASN A 41 -10.53 -10.84 8.46
C ASN A 41 -9.93 -9.99 7.33
N GLU A 42 -9.24 -8.90 7.65
CA GLU A 42 -8.52 -8.08 6.67
C GLU A 42 -7.41 -8.88 5.97
N ARG A 43 -6.69 -9.74 6.72
CA ARG A 43 -5.68 -10.66 6.15
C ARG A 43 -6.30 -11.73 5.25
N ALA A 44 -7.44 -12.29 5.65
CA ALA A 44 -8.19 -13.20 4.80
C ALA A 44 -8.59 -12.50 3.49
N GLY A 45 -9.02 -11.24 3.55
CA GLY A 45 -9.34 -10.44 2.38
C GLY A 45 -8.15 -10.23 1.43
N VAL A 46 -6.93 -10.05 1.95
CA VAL A 46 -5.72 -10.03 1.11
C VAL A 46 -5.57 -11.34 0.35
N GLN A 47 -5.77 -12.47 1.03
CA GLN A 47 -5.64 -13.79 0.41
C GLN A 47 -6.67 -13.97 -0.69
N VAL A 48 -7.94 -13.68 -0.41
CA VAL A 48 -9.03 -13.75 -1.41
C VAL A 48 -8.73 -12.85 -2.60
N TYR A 49 -8.28 -11.60 -2.36
CA TYR A 49 -7.92 -10.65 -3.41
C TYR A 49 -6.82 -11.18 -4.35
N GLN A 50 -5.86 -11.92 -3.79
CA GLN A 50 -4.79 -12.57 -4.55
C GLN A 50 -5.28 -13.82 -5.29
N ASP A 51 -6.04 -14.68 -4.63
CA ASP A 51 -6.51 -15.96 -5.19
C ASP A 51 -7.42 -15.74 -6.40
N TYR A 52 -8.28 -14.73 -6.34
CA TYR A 52 -9.12 -14.31 -7.47
C TYR A 52 -8.43 -13.35 -8.44
N ASN A 53 -7.14 -13.05 -8.23
CA ASN A 53 -6.30 -12.20 -9.07
C ASN A 53 -6.92 -10.83 -9.41
N CYS A 54 -7.53 -10.18 -8.44
CA CYS A 54 -8.21 -8.90 -8.62
C CYS A 54 -7.24 -7.81 -9.12
N VAL A 55 -5.93 -7.92 -8.79
CA VAL A 55 -4.88 -7.00 -9.23
C VAL A 55 -4.67 -7.00 -10.75
N ALA A 56 -5.10 -8.06 -11.45
CA ALA A 56 -5.01 -8.12 -12.92
C ALA A 56 -5.86 -7.03 -13.61
N CYS A 57 -6.95 -6.63 -12.96
CA CYS A 57 -7.87 -5.62 -13.48
C CYS A 57 -7.85 -4.33 -12.67
N HIS A 58 -7.60 -4.39 -11.37
CA HIS A 58 -7.68 -3.28 -10.43
C HIS A 58 -6.32 -2.80 -9.94
N GLN A 59 -6.32 -1.56 -9.46
CA GLN A 59 -5.13 -0.86 -8.97
C GLN A 59 -5.29 -0.52 -7.50
N PHE A 60 -4.14 -0.41 -6.81
CA PHE A 60 -3.98 0.37 -5.60
C PHE A 60 -2.88 1.41 -5.85
N TYR A 61 -3.12 2.65 -5.52
CA TYR A 61 -2.19 3.77 -5.73
C TYR A 61 -1.70 3.87 -7.18
N GLY A 62 -2.56 3.58 -8.14
CA GLY A 62 -2.22 3.58 -9.57
C GLY A 62 -1.37 2.38 -10.02
N LEU A 63 -1.13 1.39 -9.14
CA LEU A 63 -0.34 0.20 -9.43
C LEU A 63 -1.24 -1.03 -9.55
N GLY A 64 -1.24 -1.66 -10.72
CA GLY A 64 -2.07 -2.82 -11.03
C GLY A 64 -2.62 -2.77 -12.45
N GLY A 65 -3.70 -3.52 -12.69
CA GLY A 65 -4.36 -3.55 -13.99
C GLY A 65 -5.24 -2.32 -14.24
N TYR A 66 -5.37 -1.94 -15.52
CA TYR A 66 -6.10 -0.74 -15.95
C TYR A 66 -7.49 -1.04 -16.53
N MET A 67 -8.00 -2.26 -16.38
CA MET A 67 -9.33 -2.63 -16.86
C MET A 67 -10.44 -2.20 -15.90
N GLY A 68 -10.15 -2.17 -14.61
CA GLY A 68 -11.02 -1.69 -13.54
C GLY A 68 -10.54 -0.37 -12.94
N PRO A 69 -11.35 0.25 -12.09
CA PRO A 69 -10.94 1.45 -11.36
C PRO A 69 -9.90 1.13 -10.29
N ASP A 70 -9.18 2.18 -9.87
CA ASP A 70 -8.36 2.16 -8.66
C ASP A 70 -9.25 1.96 -7.42
N LEU A 71 -8.85 1.07 -6.54
CA LEU A 71 -9.61 0.67 -5.35
C LEU A 71 -9.08 1.27 -4.06
N THR A 72 -8.04 2.10 -4.09
CA THR A 72 -7.39 2.66 -2.89
C THR A 72 -8.41 3.27 -1.93
N ASN A 73 -9.29 4.13 -2.43
CA ASN A 73 -10.29 4.82 -1.61
C ASN A 73 -11.73 4.51 -2.06
N VAL A 74 -11.98 3.29 -2.49
CA VAL A 74 -13.31 2.90 -2.97
C VAL A 74 -14.34 2.93 -1.84
N ILE A 75 -13.94 2.61 -0.61
CA ILE A 75 -14.82 2.55 0.55
C ILE A 75 -15.24 3.95 0.99
N SER A 76 -14.31 4.88 1.18
CA SER A 76 -14.62 6.27 1.53
C SER A 76 -15.38 7.00 0.43
N LYS A 77 -15.06 6.73 -0.84
CA LYS A 77 -15.68 7.40 -1.99
C LYS A 77 -17.05 6.85 -2.38
N ARG A 78 -17.32 5.56 -2.16
CA ARG A 78 -18.52 4.86 -2.65
C ARG A 78 -19.27 4.06 -1.59
N GLY A 79 -18.61 3.69 -0.51
CA GLY A 79 -19.18 2.88 0.59
C GLY A 79 -19.06 1.37 0.37
N ASP A 80 -19.14 0.64 1.47
CA ASP A 80 -19.03 -0.83 1.53
C ASP A 80 -20.11 -1.52 0.67
N ALA A 81 -21.34 -1.03 0.74
CA ALA A 81 -22.46 -1.61 0.00
C ALA A 81 -22.25 -1.55 -1.52
N TYR A 82 -21.61 -0.49 -2.01
CA TYR A 82 -21.24 -0.37 -3.41
C TYR A 82 -20.23 -1.44 -3.82
N ALA A 83 -19.11 -1.54 -3.08
CA ALA A 83 -18.09 -2.54 -3.35
C ALA A 83 -18.69 -3.96 -3.33
N ARG A 84 -19.47 -4.28 -2.31
CA ARG A 84 -20.17 -5.57 -2.17
C ARG A 84 -21.06 -5.86 -3.37
N ALA A 85 -21.89 -4.92 -3.78
CA ALA A 85 -22.82 -5.11 -4.90
C ALA A 85 -22.08 -5.47 -6.21
N PHE A 86 -20.95 -4.79 -6.47
CA PHE A 86 -20.15 -5.05 -7.67
C PHE A 86 -19.44 -6.41 -7.62
N ILE A 87 -18.93 -6.82 -6.46
CA ILE A 87 -18.28 -8.13 -6.29
C ILE A 87 -19.33 -9.25 -6.46
N THR A 88 -20.51 -9.09 -5.88
CA THR A 88 -21.58 -10.11 -5.92
C THR A 88 -22.21 -10.23 -7.29
N ALA A 89 -22.55 -9.10 -7.92
CA ALA A 89 -23.31 -9.11 -9.19
C ALA A 89 -22.40 -9.18 -10.42
N GLY A 90 -21.19 -8.63 -10.33
CA GLY A 90 -20.35 -8.34 -11.49
C GLY A 90 -20.94 -7.20 -12.33
N THR A 91 -20.34 -6.97 -13.48
CA THR A 91 -20.78 -6.00 -14.50
C THR A 91 -20.46 -6.53 -15.89
N ALA A 92 -20.76 -5.77 -16.93
CA ALA A 92 -20.39 -6.13 -18.30
C ALA A 92 -18.86 -6.31 -18.50
N THR A 93 -18.04 -5.63 -17.70
CA THR A 93 -16.57 -5.69 -17.78
C THR A 93 -15.92 -6.40 -16.60
N MET A 94 -16.56 -6.43 -15.45
CA MET A 94 -16.11 -7.15 -14.27
C MET A 94 -16.92 -8.45 -14.13
N PRO A 95 -16.32 -9.63 -14.34
CA PRO A 95 -17.05 -10.88 -14.24
C PRO A 95 -17.51 -11.12 -12.79
N ASN A 96 -18.64 -11.81 -12.63
CA ASN A 96 -18.98 -12.41 -11.35
C ASN A 96 -18.06 -13.62 -11.13
N LEU A 97 -17.22 -13.54 -10.10
CA LEU A 97 -16.23 -14.57 -9.79
C LEU A 97 -16.77 -15.65 -8.84
N GLY A 98 -18.01 -15.50 -8.37
CA GLY A 98 -18.66 -16.49 -7.52
C GLY A 98 -18.10 -16.58 -6.10
N LEU A 99 -17.63 -15.46 -5.54
CA LEU A 99 -17.14 -15.41 -4.16
C LEU A 99 -18.26 -15.78 -3.18
N ALA A 100 -17.90 -16.52 -2.13
CA ALA A 100 -18.78 -16.79 -1.00
C ALA A 100 -18.97 -15.50 -0.14
N GLU A 101 -20.03 -15.44 0.67
CA GLU A 101 -20.34 -14.24 1.45
C GLU A 101 -19.23 -13.88 2.45
N ASP A 102 -18.59 -14.87 3.06
CA ASP A 102 -17.45 -14.68 3.95
C ASP A 102 -16.20 -14.15 3.22
N GLU A 103 -15.99 -14.59 1.99
CA GLU A 103 -14.92 -14.07 1.12
C GLU A 103 -15.20 -12.62 0.72
N ILE A 104 -16.46 -12.29 0.41
CA ILE A 104 -16.86 -10.90 0.11
C ILE A 104 -16.66 -10.01 1.34
N ASP A 105 -17.06 -10.48 2.52
CA ASP A 105 -16.85 -9.76 3.78
C ASP A 105 -15.36 -9.49 4.03
N ALA A 106 -14.52 -10.48 3.79
CA ALA A 106 -13.08 -10.36 3.96
C ALA A 106 -12.47 -9.35 2.97
N VAL A 107 -12.83 -9.42 1.69
CA VAL A 107 -12.34 -8.47 0.68
C VAL A 107 -12.79 -7.04 0.99
N VAL A 108 -14.05 -6.82 1.38
CA VAL A 108 -14.55 -5.50 1.75
C VAL A 108 -13.81 -4.96 2.99
N ALA A 109 -13.53 -5.82 3.99
CA ALA A 109 -12.72 -5.43 5.14
C ALA A 109 -11.27 -5.06 4.74
N PHE A 110 -10.67 -5.80 3.83
CA PHE A 110 -9.35 -5.47 3.27
C PHE A 110 -9.36 -4.13 2.53
N LEU A 111 -10.36 -3.87 1.68
CA LEU A 111 -10.51 -2.59 0.99
C LEU A 111 -10.68 -1.43 1.98
N ALA A 112 -11.44 -1.63 3.07
CA ALA A 112 -11.58 -0.65 4.13
C ALA A 112 -10.27 -0.42 4.93
N PHE A 113 -9.42 -1.41 5.03
CA PHE A 113 -8.08 -1.25 5.57
C PHE A 113 -7.20 -0.42 4.63
N VAL A 114 -7.17 -0.75 3.32
CA VAL A 114 -6.38 -0.01 2.33
C VAL A 114 -6.81 1.46 2.28
N ASP A 115 -8.08 1.75 2.37
CA ASP A 115 -8.63 3.10 2.39
C ASP A 115 -8.00 4.00 3.48
N LYS A 116 -7.61 3.40 4.61
CA LYS A 116 -6.95 4.10 5.73
C LYS A 116 -5.45 4.31 5.52
N THR A 117 -4.86 3.70 4.50
CA THR A 117 -3.40 3.77 4.28
C THR A 117 -2.94 5.06 3.61
N GLY A 118 -3.86 5.80 2.98
CA GLY A 118 -3.60 7.08 2.32
C GLY A 118 -4.64 7.41 1.26
N THR A 119 -4.44 8.52 0.58
CA THR A 119 -5.35 9.03 -0.46
C THR A 119 -4.72 8.93 -1.84
N TYR A 120 -5.50 8.50 -2.84
CA TYR A 120 -5.07 8.46 -4.23
C TYR A 120 -6.20 8.95 -5.17
N PRO A 121 -5.89 9.75 -6.23
CA PRO A 121 -4.58 10.38 -6.47
C PRO A 121 -4.25 11.39 -5.36
N VAL A 122 -2.97 11.66 -5.19
CA VAL A 122 -2.52 12.73 -4.29
C VAL A 122 -2.90 14.06 -4.93
N GLU A 123 -3.90 14.75 -4.37
CA GLU A 123 -4.46 15.97 -4.96
C GLU A 123 -3.70 17.21 -4.53
N ASN A 124 -3.11 17.18 -3.33
CA ASN A 124 -2.41 18.31 -2.74
C ASN A 124 -0.98 17.92 -2.38
N TYR A 125 -0.02 18.40 -3.15
CA TYR A 125 1.40 18.27 -2.82
C TYR A 125 2.14 19.53 -3.22
N GLU A 126 3.06 19.97 -2.38
CA GLU A 126 4.03 21.01 -2.72
C GLU A 126 5.39 20.40 -3.03
N VAL A 127 5.95 20.77 -4.18
CA VAL A 127 7.33 20.43 -4.50
C VAL A 127 8.23 21.50 -3.90
N GLN A 128 8.98 21.12 -2.88
CA GLN A 128 9.97 22.00 -2.28
C GLN A 128 11.10 22.30 -3.28
N TRP A 129 11.71 23.46 -3.18
CA TRP A 129 12.76 23.92 -4.10
C TRP A 129 13.96 22.95 -4.23
N TYR A 130 14.16 22.07 -3.25
CA TYR A 130 15.18 21.01 -3.25
C TYR A 130 14.66 19.64 -3.70
N GLY A 131 13.47 19.58 -4.29
CA GLY A 131 12.91 18.40 -4.94
C GLY A 131 12.13 17.44 -4.05
N PHE A 132 11.98 17.71 -2.74
CA PHE A 132 11.11 16.92 -1.88
C PHE A 132 9.64 17.29 -2.11
N VAL A 133 8.78 16.28 -2.06
CA VAL A 133 7.34 16.45 -2.10
C VAL A 133 6.83 16.48 -0.66
N ALA A 134 6.27 17.60 -0.23
CA ALA A 134 5.54 17.70 1.02
C ALA A 134 4.05 17.45 0.73
N GLN A 135 3.45 16.48 1.39
CA GLN A 135 2.01 16.33 1.45
C GLN A 135 1.49 17.29 2.51
N GLU A 136 0.52 18.12 2.15
CA GLU A 136 -0.21 18.89 3.13
C GLU A 136 -1.08 17.88 3.92
N ASP A 137 -0.83 17.78 5.24
CA ASP A 137 -1.57 16.90 6.12
C ASP A 137 -3.06 17.27 6.01
N ASP A 138 -3.87 16.39 5.40
CA ASP A 138 -5.33 16.51 5.38
C ASP A 138 -5.81 16.35 6.84
N PRO A 139 -6.39 17.36 7.47
CA PRO A 139 -6.92 17.21 8.82
C PRO A 139 -8.14 16.29 8.76
N GLN A 140 -7.97 15.05 9.23
CA GLN A 140 -9.06 14.10 9.44
C GLN A 140 -9.96 14.52 10.58
#